data_d040cb4fc8e144de81b1425734352a73
#
_entry.id   d040cb4fc8e144de81b1425734352a73
#
_cell.length_a   1.000
_cell.length_b   1.000
_cell.length_c   1.000
_cell.angle_alpha   90.00
_cell.angle_beta   90.00
_cell.angle_gamma   90.00
#
_symmetry.space_group_name_H-M   'P 1'
#
loop_
_entity.id
_entity.type
_entity.pdbx_description
1 polymer ?
#
loop_
_entity_poly.entity_id
_entity_poly.type
_entity_poly.pdbx_seq_one_letter_code
_entity_poly.pdbx_strand_id
1 'polypeptide(L)'
;MQLILKHTQMCHYRTAGYTGAASEQFEILLFAYSLNDEPTRIIDLASGEKISDKIMEYLTDDSVIKTAYNAAFERNCINRFFGLSLKPEGWRCTLVQASMLSLPLSLEGVGETLNLDKKKMSEGKDLIRYFCMPCKPTKANGGRTRNLPSDAPEKWELFKTYCIRDVDVEKQIRNKLTKFPIPDREQELYCMDQRINDRGIMVDQELIGHAVACDLLYKETVTKK
;
A
#
# COMPACT_ATOMS: atom_id res chain seq x y z
N MET A 1 16.06 -14.45 -6.57
CA MET A 1 15.16 -14.52 -5.40
C MET A 1 14.08 -13.47 -5.52
N GLN A 2 12.90 -13.74 -5.04
CA GLN A 2 11.76 -12.83 -5.15
C GLN A 2 11.11 -12.63 -3.78
N LEU A 3 10.79 -11.37 -3.45
CA LEU A 3 10.11 -10.98 -2.23
C LEU A 3 8.76 -10.38 -2.59
N ILE A 4 7.67 -11.01 -2.14
CA ILE A 4 6.29 -10.57 -2.36
C ILE A 4 5.84 -9.84 -1.11
N LEU A 5 5.28 -8.64 -1.28
CA LEU A 5 5.02 -7.72 -0.20
C LEU A 5 3.59 -7.23 -0.15
N LYS A 6 3.09 -7.06 1.06
CA LYS A 6 1.93 -6.26 1.40
C LYS A 6 2.15 -5.63 2.76
N HIS A 7 1.73 -4.40 2.93
CA HIS A 7 1.66 -3.77 4.23
C HIS A 7 0.32 -3.07 4.42
N THR A 8 -0.04 -2.85 5.68
CA THR A 8 -1.16 -1.99 6.07
C THR A 8 -0.60 -0.82 6.86
N GLN A 9 -1.11 0.37 6.59
CA GLN A 9 -0.59 1.60 7.14
C GLN A 9 -1.68 2.40 7.84
N MET A 10 -1.30 3.14 8.86
CA MET A 10 -2.10 4.21 9.40
C MET A 10 -1.75 5.53 8.69
N CYS A 11 -2.77 6.26 8.24
CA CYS A 11 -2.60 7.54 7.59
C CYS A 11 -3.75 8.47 8.00
N HIS A 12 -3.43 9.73 8.28
CA HIS A 12 -4.43 10.72 8.73
C HIS A 12 -5.44 11.14 7.64
N TYR A 13 -5.24 10.74 6.38
CA TYR A 13 -6.11 11.15 5.27
C TYR A 13 -6.40 10.01 4.28
N ARG A 14 -7.57 10.13 3.63
CA ARG A 14 -8.11 9.25 2.56
C ARG A 14 -7.23 9.10 1.31
N THR A 15 -6.04 9.64 1.31
CA THR A 15 -5.14 9.67 0.15
C THR A 15 -4.15 8.53 0.24
N ALA A 16 -4.38 7.50 -0.57
CA ALA A 16 -3.41 6.46 -0.83
C ALA A 16 -2.22 7.02 -1.66
N GLY A 17 -1.04 6.43 -1.53
CA GLY A 17 0.12 6.77 -2.34
C GLY A 17 1.03 7.84 -1.73
N TYR A 18 1.63 8.68 -2.58
CA TYR A 18 2.65 9.68 -2.20
C TYR A 18 2.21 10.63 -1.09
N THR A 19 0.96 11.07 -1.11
CA THR A 19 0.43 12.02 -0.10
C THR A 19 0.19 11.38 1.26
N GLY A 20 -0.21 10.10 1.30
CA GLY A 20 -0.38 9.36 2.56
C GLY A 20 0.95 9.13 3.27
N ALA A 21 1.99 8.72 2.53
CA ALA A 21 3.33 8.53 3.06
C ALA A 21 4.01 9.85 3.51
N ALA A 22 3.56 11.01 3.04
CA ALA A 22 4.08 12.31 3.46
C ALA A 22 3.56 12.78 4.84
N SER A 23 2.56 12.11 5.44
CA SER A 23 2.04 12.44 6.76
C SER A 23 3.11 12.23 7.86
N GLU A 24 3.21 13.17 8.81
CA GLU A 24 4.06 13.00 10.00
C GLU A 24 3.65 11.83 10.89
N GLN A 25 2.38 11.44 10.83
CA GLN A 25 1.80 10.34 11.60
C GLN A 25 1.75 9.02 10.82
N PHE A 26 2.54 8.92 9.75
CA PHE A 26 2.59 7.72 8.94
C PHE A 26 3.28 6.57 9.68
N GLU A 27 2.61 5.43 9.74
CA GLU A 27 3.12 4.19 10.32
C GLU A 27 2.75 3.00 9.45
N ILE A 28 3.62 2.00 9.37
CA ILE A 28 3.27 0.65 8.90
C ILE A 28 2.86 -0.17 10.12
N LEU A 29 1.61 -0.67 10.11
CA LEU A 29 1.06 -1.45 11.23
C LEU A 29 1.41 -2.93 11.12
N LEU A 30 1.23 -3.50 9.93
CA LEU A 30 1.48 -4.91 9.61
C LEU A 30 2.34 -4.99 8.36
N PHE A 31 3.29 -5.91 8.37
CA PHE A 31 4.16 -6.18 7.22
C PHE A 31 4.09 -7.67 6.88
N ALA A 32 3.37 -8.02 5.81
CA ALA A 32 3.26 -9.38 5.32
C ALA A 32 4.15 -9.60 4.11
N TYR A 33 4.83 -10.74 4.06
CA TYR A 33 5.75 -11.08 2.98
C TYR A 33 5.83 -12.58 2.72
N SER A 34 6.27 -12.92 1.53
CA SER A 34 6.64 -14.28 1.15
C SER A 34 7.94 -14.25 0.35
N LEU A 35 8.82 -15.19 0.63
CA LEU A 35 10.05 -15.41 -0.15
C LEU A 35 9.80 -16.51 -1.17
N ASN A 36 9.92 -16.17 -2.45
CA ASN A 36 9.56 -17.06 -3.54
C ASN A 36 8.15 -17.66 -3.35
N ASP A 37 8.04 -18.96 -3.25
CA ASP A 37 6.77 -19.68 -3.04
C ASP A 37 6.59 -20.19 -1.60
N GLU A 38 7.44 -19.74 -0.66
CA GLU A 38 7.29 -20.07 0.76
C GLU A 38 5.94 -19.60 1.33
N PRO A 39 5.49 -20.19 2.46
CA PRO A 39 4.33 -19.69 3.18
C PRO A 39 4.47 -18.21 3.52
N THR A 40 3.37 -17.48 3.40
CA THR A 40 3.33 -16.06 3.77
C THR A 40 3.54 -15.89 5.27
N ARG A 41 4.41 -14.96 5.63
CA ARG A 41 4.71 -14.56 7.01
C ARG A 41 4.21 -13.15 7.25
N ILE A 42 3.92 -12.84 8.51
CA ILE A 42 3.48 -11.52 8.93
C ILE A 42 4.32 -11.05 10.12
N ILE A 43 4.59 -9.75 10.16
CA ILE A 43 5.28 -9.07 11.26
C ILE A 43 4.33 -7.98 11.76
N ASP A 44 4.04 -8.02 13.06
CA ASP A 44 3.15 -7.09 13.76
C ASP A 44 3.97 -5.91 14.31
N LEU A 45 4.25 -4.93 13.44
CA LEU A 45 5.03 -3.75 13.80
C LEU A 45 4.29 -2.88 14.84
N ALA A 46 2.96 -2.85 14.79
CA ALA A 46 2.16 -2.09 15.76
C ALA A 46 2.25 -2.67 17.17
N SER A 47 2.53 -3.96 17.31
CA SER A 47 2.76 -4.62 18.60
C SER A 47 4.25 -4.66 19.01
N GLY A 48 5.13 -4.02 18.24
CA GLY A 48 6.56 -3.87 18.55
C GLY A 48 7.45 -4.96 17.97
N GLU A 49 6.95 -5.86 17.12
CA GLU A 49 7.79 -6.77 16.36
C GLU A 49 8.69 -5.99 15.40
N LYS A 50 9.83 -6.56 15.05
CA LYS A 50 10.80 -5.93 14.15
C LYS A 50 11.06 -6.79 12.93
N ILE A 51 11.27 -6.13 11.80
CA ILE A 51 11.77 -6.80 10.60
C ILE A 51 13.20 -7.26 10.87
N SER A 52 13.51 -8.52 10.59
CA SER A 52 14.86 -9.06 10.75
C SER A 52 15.85 -8.43 9.76
N ASP A 53 17.13 -8.36 10.16
CA ASP A 53 18.21 -7.83 9.31
C ASP A 53 18.26 -8.51 7.95
N LYS A 54 18.01 -9.82 7.92
CA LYS A 54 17.95 -10.60 6.67
C LYS A 54 16.85 -10.13 5.72
N ILE A 55 15.68 -9.78 6.21
CA ILE A 55 14.59 -9.24 5.37
C ILE A 55 14.91 -7.82 4.93
N MET A 56 15.53 -7.02 5.79
CA MET A 56 16.03 -5.69 5.43
C MET A 56 17.10 -5.76 4.34
N GLU A 57 18.02 -6.70 4.43
CA GLU A 57 19.01 -6.98 3.38
C GLU A 57 18.33 -7.30 2.05
N TYR A 58 17.34 -8.20 2.05
CA TYR A 58 16.57 -8.54 0.83
C TYR A 58 15.77 -7.37 0.26
N LEU A 59 15.28 -6.46 1.10
CA LEU A 59 14.61 -5.25 0.63
C LEU A 59 15.56 -4.30 -0.08
N THR A 60 16.78 -4.16 0.41
CA THR A 60 17.78 -3.22 -0.11
C THR A 60 18.67 -3.81 -1.20
N ASP A 61 18.74 -5.12 -1.36
CA ASP A 61 19.51 -5.80 -2.40
C ASP A 61 18.83 -5.63 -3.77
N ASP A 62 19.50 -4.94 -4.69
CA ASP A 62 19.02 -4.72 -6.07
C ASP A 62 18.89 -6.03 -6.89
N SER A 63 19.60 -7.11 -6.49
CA SER A 63 19.50 -8.43 -7.13
C SER A 63 18.23 -9.21 -6.75
N VAL A 64 17.58 -8.82 -5.65
CA VAL A 64 16.34 -9.41 -5.19
C VAL A 64 15.16 -8.69 -5.85
N ILE A 65 14.34 -9.41 -6.60
CA ILE A 65 13.14 -8.86 -7.21
C ILE A 65 12.05 -8.73 -6.12
N LYS A 66 11.56 -7.52 -5.91
CA LYS A 66 10.42 -7.23 -5.05
C LYS A 66 9.15 -7.16 -5.89
N THR A 67 8.07 -7.78 -5.46
CA THR A 67 6.78 -7.75 -6.15
C THR A 67 5.65 -7.35 -5.20
N ALA A 68 4.71 -6.60 -5.72
CA ALA A 68 3.49 -6.26 -5.02
C ALA A 68 2.36 -5.92 -6.00
N TYR A 69 1.12 -6.04 -5.55
CA TYR A 69 -0.03 -5.49 -6.28
C TYR A 69 -0.11 -3.99 -6.00
N ASN A 70 0.21 -3.15 -7.00
CA ASN A 70 0.48 -1.71 -6.88
C ASN A 70 1.82 -1.40 -6.18
N ALA A 71 2.89 -1.96 -6.71
CA ALA A 71 4.24 -1.93 -6.12
C ALA A 71 4.79 -0.54 -5.80
N ALA A 72 4.34 0.51 -6.51
CA ALA A 72 4.68 1.90 -6.20
C ALA A 72 4.26 2.29 -4.77
N PHE A 73 3.09 1.83 -4.35
CA PHE A 73 2.57 2.11 -3.02
C PHE A 73 3.44 1.44 -1.93
N GLU A 74 3.74 0.14 -2.08
CA GLU A 74 4.58 -0.57 -1.12
C GLU A 74 5.98 0.03 -1.05
N ARG A 75 6.61 0.30 -2.20
CA ARG A 75 7.95 0.89 -2.27
C ARG A 75 8.04 2.24 -1.56
N ASN A 76 7.09 3.14 -1.82
CA ASN A 76 7.09 4.48 -1.22
C ASN A 76 6.85 4.44 0.28
N CYS A 77 5.94 3.59 0.74
CA CYS A 77 5.66 3.43 2.15
C CYS A 77 6.86 2.84 2.91
N ILE A 78 7.53 1.84 2.34
CA ILE A 78 8.74 1.24 2.91
C ILE A 78 9.87 2.27 2.95
N ASN A 79 10.08 3.02 1.86
CA ASN A 79 11.07 4.10 1.81
C ASN A 79 10.85 5.10 2.95
N ARG A 80 9.62 5.55 3.11
CA ARG A 80 9.28 6.54 4.14
C ARG A 80 9.45 6.00 5.56
N PHE A 81 8.96 4.80 5.82
CA PHE A 81 8.94 4.24 7.17
C PHE A 81 10.33 3.87 7.68
N PHE A 82 11.18 3.30 6.81
CA PHE A 82 12.53 2.88 7.18
C PHE A 82 13.62 3.89 6.78
N GLY A 83 13.28 5.04 6.20
CA GLY A 83 14.27 6.01 5.72
C GLY A 83 15.13 5.48 4.58
N LEU A 84 14.57 4.61 3.72
CA LEU A 84 15.26 3.99 2.61
C LEU A 84 15.06 4.77 1.30
N SER A 85 15.84 4.39 0.27
CA SER A 85 15.74 4.93 -1.09
C SER A 85 15.75 3.79 -2.10
N LEU A 86 14.72 2.93 -2.04
CA LEU A 86 14.58 1.77 -2.91
C LEU A 86 14.28 2.19 -4.33
N LYS A 87 15.12 1.76 -5.27
CA LYS A 87 14.97 2.07 -6.69
C LYS A 87 13.83 1.25 -7.32
N PRO A 88 13.12 1.79 -8.33
CA PRO A 88 12.02 1.07 -8.98
C PRO A 88 12.48 -0.13 -9.81
N GLU A 89 13.75 -0.21 -10.23
CA GLU A 89 14.31 -1.25 -11.08
C GLU A 89 14.20 -2.65 -10.46
N GLY A 90 14.35 -2.75 -9.13
CA GLY A 90 14.21 -4.00 -8.38
C GLY A 90 12.75 -4.41 -8.15
N TRP A 91 11.77 -3.67 -8.68
CA TRP A 91 10.35 -3.91 -8.41
C TRP A 91 9.59 -4.38 -9.65
N ARG A 92 8.61 -5.26 -9.44
CA ARG A 92 7.62 -5.68 -10.44
C ARG A 92 6.23 -5.46 -9.90
N CYS A 93 5.38 -4.82 -10.70
CA CYS A 93 4.03 -4.46 -10.30
C CYS A 93 3.03 -5.41 -10.96
N THR A 94 2.40 -6.27 -10.17
CA THR A 94 1.40 -7.22 -10.68
C THR A 94 0.15 -6.51 -11.20
N LEU A 95 -0.19 -5.32 -10.67
CA LEU A 95 -1.26 -4.48 -11.23
C LEU A 95 -0.95 -4.05 -12.67
N VAL A 96 0.29 -3.60 -12.95
CA VAL A 96 0.70 -3.23 -14.32
C VAL A 96 0.63 -4.43 -15.24
N GLN A 97 1.14 -5.57 -14.82
CA GLN A 97 1.07 -6.82 -15.59
C GLN A 97 -0.38 -7.22 -15.89
N ALA A 98 -1.28 -7.16 -14.90
CA ALA A 98 -2.69 -7.44 -15.08
C ALA A 98 -3.35 -6.45 -16.06
N SER A 99 -3.02 -5.16 -15.95
CA SER A 99 -3.55 -4.09 -16.82
C SER A 99 -3.18 -4.30 -18.29
N MET A 100 -1.95 -4.75 -18.58
CA MET A 100 -1.50 -5.07 -19.94
C MET A 100 -2.31 -6.21 -20.56
N LEU A 101 -2.87 -7.07 -19.74
CA LEU A 101 -3.74 -8.18 -20.16
C LEU A 101 -5.22 -7.82 -20.13
N SER A 102 -5.56 -6.54 -19.99
CA SER A 102 -6.94 -6.02 -19.89
C SER A 102 -7.74 -6.65 -18.74
N LEU A 103 -7.06 -7.10 -17.67
CA LEU A 103 -7.70 -7.59 -16.48
C LEU A 103 -8.17 -6.42 -15.59
N PRO A 104 -9.12 -6.64 -14.65
CA PRO A 104 -9.55 -5.61 -13.72
C PRO A 104 -8.40 -4.99 -12.92
N LEU A 105 -8.54 -3.70 -12.52
CA LEU A 105 -7.48 -2.99 -11.79
C LEU A 105 -7.46 -3.29 -10.29
N SER A 106 -8.42 -4.02 -9.75
CA SER A 106 -8.43 -4.40 -8.34
C SER A 106 -7.92 -5.83 -8.13
N LEU A 107 -7.19 -6.06 -7.04
CA LEU A 107 -6.72 -7.39 -6.64
C LEU A 107 -7.88 -8.41 -6.58
N GLU A 108 -9.03 -7.96 -6.04
CA GLU A 108 -10.26 -8.73 -5.94
C GLU A 108 -10.79 -9.12 -7.33
N GLY A 109 -10.96 -8.13 -8.22
CA GLY A 109 -11.49 -8.36 -9.56
C GLY A 109 -10.60 -9.26 -10.42
N VAL A 110 -9.27 -9.12 -10.32
CA VAL A 110 -8.34 -10.05 -10.99
C VAL A 110 -8.48 -11.45 -10.42
N GLY A 111 -8.56 -11.59 -9.10
CA GLY A 111 -8.74 -12.88 -8.45
C GLY A 111 -10.03 -13.59 -8.89
N GLU A 112 -11.12 -12.84 -9.03
CA GLU A 112 -12.40 -13.36 -9.54
C GLU A 112 -12.31 -13.76 -11.02
N THR A 113 -11.76 -12.90 -11.87
CA THR A 113 -11.60 -13.14 -13.30
C THR A 113 -10.73 -14.38 -13.58
N LEU A 114 -9.69 -14.58 -12.79
CA LEU A 114 -8.79 -15.72 -12.90
C LEU A 114 -9.30 -16.98 -12.17
N ASN A 115 -10.48 -16.95 -11.55
CA ASN A 115 -11.08 -18.04 -10.77
C ASN A 115 -10.09 -18.60 -9.74
N LEU A 116 -9.58 -17.71 -8.87
CA LEU A 116 -8.66 -18.14 -7.81
C LEU A 116 -9.42 -18.84 -6.67
N ASP A 117 -8.79 -19.88 -6.09
CA ASP A 117 -9.33 -20.61 -4.94
C ASP A 117 -9.40 -19.71 -3.68
N LYS A 118 -8.38 -18.86 -3.50
CA LYS A 118 -8.34 -17.88 -2.43
C LYS A 118 -8.91 -16.56 -2.95
N LYS A 119 -10.05 -16.14 -2.38
CA LYS A 119 -10.67 -14.85 -2.66
C LYS A 119 -10.29 -13.84 -1.58
N LYS A 120 -10.33 -12.55 -1.92
CA LYS A 120 -10.17 -11.47 -0.95
C LYS A 120 -11.27 -11.54 0.11
N MET A 121 -10.92 -11.21 1.35
CA MET A 121 -11.89 -11.16 2.45
C MET A 121 -12.77 -9.92 2.35
N SER A 122 -14.09 -10.09 2.45
CA SER A 122 -15.08 -9.00 2.39
C SER A 122 -14.91 -7.99 3.53
N GLU A 123 -14.49 -8.47 4.70
CA GLU A 123 -14.32 -7.67 5.91
C GLU A 123 -13.09 -6.75 5.87
N GLY A 124 -12.21 -6.93 4.89
CA GLY A 124 -10.95 -6.19 4.80
C GLY A 124 -11.10 -4.68 4.78
N LYS A 125 -12.13 -4.16 4.08
CA LYS A 125 -12.41 -2.71 4.00
C LYS A 125 -12.76 -2.12 5.38
N ASP A 126 -13.54 -2.84 6.18
CA ASP A 126 -13.95 -2.40 7.51
C ASP A 126 -12.79 -2.47 8.51
N LEU A 127 -11.92 -3.49 8.38
CA LEU A 127 -10.69 -3.62 9.18
C LEU A 127 -9.69 -2.49 8.86
N ILE A 128 -9.48 -2.18 7.58
CA ILE A 128 -8.67 -1.03 7.16
C ILE A 128 -9.25 0.26 7.73
N ARG A 129 -10.57 0.45 7.61
CA ARG A 129 -11.24 1.65 8.14
C ARG A 129 -11.07 1.75 9.65
N TYR A 130 -11.15 0.63 10.37
CA TYR A 130 -11.06 0.59 11.82
C TYR A 130 -9.65 0.91 12.33
N PHE A 131 -8.60 0.28 11.77
CA PHE A 131 -7.23 0.41 12.26
C PHE A 131 -6.38 1.46 11.54
N CYS A 132 -6.65 1.71 10.25
CA CYS A 132 -5.82 2.58 9.42
C CYS A 132 -6.37 4.01 9.27
N MET A 133 -7.54 4.30 9.82
CA MET A 133 -8.13 5.64 9.78
C MET A 133 -8.33 6.20 11.18
N PRO A 134 -8.12 7.52 11.37
CA PRO A 134 -8.45 8.17 12.63
C PRO A 134 -9.93 7.99 12.98
N CYS A 135 -10.21 7.79 14.26
CA CYS A 135 -11.58 7.78 14.77
C CYS A 135 -11.89 9.08 15.51
N LYS A 136 -13.17 9.45 15.56
CA LYS A 136 -13.61 10.61 16.33
C LYS A 136 -13.54 10.30 17.83
N PRO A 137 -12.99 11.20 18.67
CA PRO A 137 -13.01 11.03 20.10
C PRO A 137 -14.45 11.09 20.63
N THR A 138 -14.84 10.08 21.40
CA THR A 138 -16.16 9.98 22.03
C THR A 138 -16.01 9.51 23.48
N LYS A 139 -17.02 9.71 24.30
CA LYS A 139 -17.02 9.14 25.67
C LYS A 139 -16.94 7.61 25.64
N ALA A 140 -17.57 6.97 24.67
CA ALA A 140 -17.60 5.50 24.54
C ALA A 140 -16.23 4.90 24.18
N ASN A 141 -15.37 5.63 23.46
CA ASN A 141 -14.03 5.16 23.10
C ASN A 141 -12.92 5.75 23.97
N GLY A 142 -13.27 6.37 25.12
CA GLY A 142 -12.30 6.97 26.04
C GLY A 142 -11.59 8.20 25.49
N GLY A 143 -12.16 8.88 24.47
CA GLY A 143 -11.58 10.09 23.87
C GLY A 143 -10.45 9.83 22.88
N ARG A 144 -10.20 8.56 22.49
CA ARG A 144 -9.13 8.22 21.56
C ARG A 144 -9.41 8.67 20.15
N THR A 145 -8.33 8.99 19.41
CA THR A 145 -8.37 9.41 17.99
C THR A 145 -7.94 8.32 17.04
N ARG A 146 -7.43 7.19 17.56
CA ARG A 146 -7.05 5.99 16.79
C ARG A 146 -7.43 4.71 17.54
N ASN A 147 -7.61 3.62 16.81
CA ASN A 147 -7.81 2.30 17.38
C ASN A 147 -6.48 1.53 17.34
N LEU A 148 -6.12 0.95 18.49
CA LEU A 148 -4.92 0.13 18.66
C LEU A 148 -5.26 -1.36 18.61
N PRO A 149 -4.27 -2.25 18.42
CA PRO A 149 -4.49 -3.70 18.51
C PRO A 149 -5.19 -4.14 19.78
N SER A 150 -4.83 -3.54 20.92
CA SER A 150 -5.40 -3.80 22.24
C SER A 150 -6.88 -3.41 22.39
N ASP A 151 -7.38 -2.50 21.56
CA ASP A 151 -8.78 -2.05 21.64
C ASP A 151 -9.77 -3.07 21.05
N ALA A 152 -9.31 -3.95 20.16
CA ALA A 152 -10.10 -4.99 19.54
C ALA A 152 -9.21 -6.17 19.07
N PRO A 153 -8.71 -7.00 20.01
CA PRO A 153 -7.75 -8.07 19.69
C PRO A 153 -8.26 -9.07 18.66
N GLU A 154 -9.54 -9.46 18.71
CA GLU A 154 -10.13 -10.38 17.73
C GLU A 154 -10.14 -9.79 16.31
N LYS A 155 -10.48 -8.50 16.18
CA LYS A 155 -10.41 -7.79 14.88
C LYS A 155 -8.97 -7.66 14.41
N TRP A 156 -8.02 -7.51 15.33
CA TRP A 156 -6.61 -7.43 14.98
C TRP A 156 -6.09 -8.74 14.39
N GLU A 157 -6.44 -9.89 14.99
CA GLU A 157 -6.10 -11.21 14.43
C GLU A 157 -6.75 -11.43 13.05
N LEU A 158 -7.99 -10.99 12.88
CA LEU A 158 -8.66 -11.03 11.58
C LEU A 158 -7.94 -10.12 10.57
N PHE A 159 -7.43 -8.96 11.00
CA PHE A 159 -6.69 -8.02 10.16
C PHE A 159 -5.33 -8.60 9.73
N LYS A 160 -4.63 -9.32 10.60
CA LYS A 160 -3.44 -10.09 10.25
C LYS A 160 -3.75 -11.15 9.19
N THR A 161 -4.82 -11.90 9.40
CA THR A 161 -5.29 -12.90 8.42
C THR A 161 -5.63 -12.28 7.07
N TYR A 162 -6.27 -11.11 7.06
CA TYR A 162 -6.54 -10.34 5.85
C TYR A 162 -5.25 -9.96 5.12
N CYS A 163 -4.25 -9.45 5.85
CA CYS A 163 -2.97 -9.04 5.26
C CYS A 163 -2.21 -10.23 4.63
N ILE A 164 -2.20 -11.39 5.31
CA ILE A 164 -1.64 -12.65 4.78
C ILE A 164 -2.39 -13.07 3.51
N ARG A 165 -3.72 -13.01 3.54
CA ARG A 165 -4.57 -13.39 2.40
C ARG A 165 -4.30 -12.55 1.17
N ASP A 166 -4.08 -11.25 1.32
CA ASP A 166 -3.76 -10.35 0.20
C ASP A 166 -2.44 -10.76 -0.47
N VAL A 167 -1.39 -11.14 0.28
CA VAL A 167 -0.13 -11.67 -0.27
C VAL A 167 -0.35 -13.01 -0.98
N ASP A 168 -1.15 -13.90 -0.40
CA ASP A 168 -1.45 -15.20 -1.00
C ASP A 168 -2.22 -15.06 -2.33
N VAL A 169 -3.17 -14.13 -2.41
CA VAL A 169 -3.89 -13.82 -3.65
C VAL A 169 -2.94 -13.25 -4.69
N GLU A 170 -2.09 -12.30 -4.31
CA GLU A 170 -1.04 -11.74 -5.19
C GLU A 170 -0.14 -12.85 -5.77
N LYS A 171 0.35 -13.78 -4.92
CA LYS A 171 1.15 -14.94 -5.36
C LYS A 171 0.44 -15.76 -6.42
N GLN A 172 -0.84 -16.07 -6.20
CA GLN A 172 -1.63 -16.85 -7.15
C GLN A 172 -1.82 -16.13 -8.48
N ILE A 173 -2.13 -14.81 -8.44
CA ILE A 173 -2.24 -13.99 -9.66
C ILE A 173 -0.91 -14.03 -10.41
N ARG A 174 0.19 -13.69 -9.77
CA ARG A 174 1.52 -13.69 -10.36
C ARG A 174 1.86 -15.04 -10.99
N ASN A 175 1.59 -16.14 -10.30
CA ASN A 175 1.87 -17.50 -10.81
C ASN A 175 1.04 -17.80 -12.07
N LYS A 176 -0.23 -17.39 -12.12
CA LYS A 176 -1.06 -17.52 -13.33
C LYS A 176 -0.57 -16.64 -14.48
N LEU A 177 -0.04 -15.47 -14.17
CA LEU A 177 0.46 -14.51 -15.17
C LEU A 177 1.92 -14.75 -15.60
N THR A 178 2.61 -15.76 -15.05
CA THR A 178 4.04 -16.05 -15.36
C THR A 178 4.28 -16.27 -16.86
N LYS A 179 3.29 -16.78 -17.59
CA LYS A 179 3.38 -16.99 -19.06
C LYS A 179 3.30 -15.70 -19.86
N PHE A 180 2.96 -14.59 -19.24
CA PHE A 180 2.77 -13.28 -19.84
C PHE A 180 3.62 -12.24 -19.12
N PRO A 181 4.97 -12.33 -19.19
CA PRO A 181 5.84 -11.39 -18.48
C PRO A 181 5.68 -9.97 -19.05
N ILE A 182 5.94 -8.98 -18.19
CA ILE A 182 6.03 -7.58 -18.65
C ILE A 182 7.25 -7.49 -19.61
N PRO A 183 7.10 -7.01 -20.85
CA PRO A 183 8.23 -6.77 -21.75
C PRO A 183 9.23 -5.79 -21.14
N ASP A 184 10.53 -5.95 -21.44
CA ASP A 184 11.60 -5.11 -20.88
C ASP A 184 11.33 -3.62 -21.13
N ARG A 185 10.90 -3.26 -22.34
CA ARG A 185 10.52 -1.87 -22.67
C ARG A 185 9.43 -1.30 -21.74
N GLU A 186 8.41 -2.08 -21.44
CA GLU A 186 7.32 -1.66 -20.57
C GLU A 186 7.79 -1.55 -19.12
N GLN A 187 8.69 -2.43 -18.70
CA GLN A 187 9.33 -2.32 -17.39
C GLN A 187 10.21 -1.06 -17.28
N GLU A 188 10.93 -0.70 -18.34
CA GLU A 188 11.71 0.54 -18.41
C GLU A 188 10.81 1.78 -18.30
N LEU A 189 9.67 1.78 -19.04
CA LEU A 189 8.67 2.86 -18.98
C LEU A 189 8.07 2.96 -17.57
N TYR A 190 7.73 1.83 -16.96
CA TYR A 190 7.28 1.80 -15.56
C TYR A 190 8.31 2.41 -14.61
N CYS A 191 9.58 2.04 -14.72
CA CYS A 191 10.65 2.59 -13.88
C CYS A 191 10.83 4.09 -14.12
N MET A 192 10.73 4.55 -15.37
CA MET A 192 10.81 5.97 -15.71
C MET A 192 9.65 6.76 -15.09
N ASP A 193 8.42 6.26 -15.22
CA ASP A 193 7.23 6.85 -14.60
C ASP A 193 7.41 6.97 -13.07
N GLN A 194 7.87 5.88 -12.44
CA GLN A 194 8.13 5.91 -10.99
C GLN A 194 9.17 6.95 -10.60
N ARG A 195 10.25 7.10 -11.35
CA ARG A 195 11.27 8.14 -11.08
C ARG A 195 10.74 9.56 -11.26
N ILE A 196 9.86 9.77 -12.25
CA ILE A 196 9.19 11.07 -12.44
C ILE A 196 8.30 11.39 -11.24
N ASN A 197 7.51 10.41 -10.80
CA ASN A 197 6.61 10.55 -9.66
C ASN A 197 7.37 10.75 -8.33
N ASP A 198 8.46 10.02 -8.12
CA ASP A 198 9.31 10.17 -6.92
C ASP A 198 9.95 11.56 -6.83
N ARG A 199 10.39 12.10 -7.96
CA ARG A 199 10.95 13.45 -8.05
C ARG A 199 9.89 14.53 -7.84
N GLY A 200 8.65 14.28 -8.29
CA GLY A 200 7.57 15.25 -8.31
C GLY A 200 7.78 16.34 -9.37
N ILE A 201 6.87 17.29 -9.37
CA ILE A 201 6.88 18.46 -10.27
C ILE A 201 6.88 19.70 -9.40
N MET A 202 7.75 20.66 -9.73
CA MET A 202 7.76 21.96 -9.07
C MET A 202 6.49 22.72 -9.44
N VAL A 203 5.81 23.25 -8.44
CA VAL A 203 4.58 24.04 -8.59
C VAL A 203 4.78 25.44 -8.01
N ASP A 204 4.10 26.42 -8.59
CA ASP A 204 4.05 27.79 -8.06
C ASP A 204 3.16 27.81 -6.81
N GLN A 205 3.80 27.91 -5.64
CA GLN A 205 3.11 27.88 -4.34
C GLN A 205 2.26 29.14 -4.12
N GLU A 206 2.65 30.29 -4.66
CA GLU A 206 1.92 31.54 -4.53
C GLU A 206 0.63 31.47 -5.35
N LEU A 207 0.72 31.04 -6.61
CA LEU A 207 -0.45 30.83 -7.47
C LEU A 207 -1.43 29.83 -6.86
N ILE A 208 -0.94 28.71 -6.32
CA ILE A 208 -1.79 27.72 -5.65
C ILE A 208 -2.46 28.32 -4.42
N GLY A 209 -1.71 29.06 -3.60
CA GLY A 209 -2.27 29.73 -2.42
C GLY A 209 -3.42 30.69 -2.77
N HIS A 210 -3.23 31.50 -3.79
CA HIS A 210 -4.27 32.42 -4.29
C HIS A 210 -5.47 31.65 -4.87
N ALA A 211 -5.25 30.60 -5.64
CA ALA A 211 -6.33 29.78 -6.22
C ALA A 211 -7.18 29.11 -5.13
N VAL A 212 -6.55 28.57 -4.09
CA VAL A 212 -7.24 27.96 -2.93
C VAL A 212 -8.04 29.01 -2.17
N ALA A 213 -7.48 30.20 -1.93
CA ALA A 213 -8.18 31.29 -1.25
C ALA A 213 -9.41 31.74 -2.03
N CYS A 214 -9.30 31.91 -3.36
CA CYS A 214 -10.43 32.24 -4.22
C CYS A 214 -11.53 31.16 -4.18
N ASP A 215 -11.16 29.87 -4.23
CA ASP A 215 -12.12 28.75 -4.16
C ASP A 215 -12.88 28.74 -2.83
N LEU A 216 -12.20 28.97 -1.72
CA LEU A 216 -12.81 29.03 -0.39
C LEU A 216 -13.83 30.21 -0.31
N LEU A 217 -13.46 31.41 -0.76
CA LEU A 217 -14.34 32.58 -0.79
C LEU A 217 -15.57 32.32 -1.67
N TYR A 218 -15.38 31.71 -2.84
CA TYR A 218 -16.48 31.36 -3.74
C TYR A 218 -17.43 30.35 -3.10
N LYS A 219 -16.92 29.30 -2.50
CA LYS A 219 -17.73 28.29 -1.79
C LYS A 219 -18.56 28.91 -0.67
N GLU A 220 -17.97 29.78 0.14
CA GLU A 220 -18.71 30.48 1.19
C GLU A 220 -19.86 31.34 0.63
N THR A 221 -19.63 32.01 -0.51
CA THR A 221 -20.63 32.87 -1.15
C THR A 221 -21.80 32.05 -1.71
N VAL A 222 -21.52 30.88 -2.30
CA VAL A 222 -22.55 30.01 -2.90
C VAL A 222 -23.32 29.22 -1.85
N THR A 223 -22.67 28.79 -0.76
CA THR A 223 -23.32 28.00 0.30
C THR A 223 -24.25 28.85 1.19
N LYS A 224 -24.07 30.17 1.22
CA LYS A 224 -24.95 31.12 1.95
C LYS A 224 -26.19 31.53 1.18
N LYS A 225 -26.39 31.10 -0.06
CA LYS A 225 -27.59 31.23 -0.87
C LYS A 225 -28.46 29.97 -0.81
#